data_b0fb999915ddb18c4ddbb68e190e14f7
#
_entry.id   b0fb999915ddb18c4ddbb68e190e14f7
#
_cell.length_a   1.000
_cell.length_b   1.000
_cell.length_c   1.000
_cell.angle_alpha   90.00
_cell.angle_beta   90.00
_cell.angle_gamma   90.00
#
_symmetry.space_group_name_H-M   'P 1'
#
loop_
_entity.id
_entity.type
_entity.pdbx_description
1 polymer ?
#
loop_
_entity_poly.entity_id
_entity_poly.type
_entity_poly.pdbx_seq_one_letter_code
_entity_poly.pdbx_strand_id
1 'polypeptide(L)'
;MEANEIALSGELTTIEPLRYTPAGIPVLGFKLVHRSRQVEAGLKRQVECELGGVAMAEVAVSMARLKPGQAVKVSGFLNRKNRMSAQMILHATEARAIKE
;
A
#
# COMPACT_ATOMS: atom_id res chain seq x y z
N MET A 1 -14.28 -19.84 -4.12
CA MET A 1 -14.34 -18.38 -4.15
C MET A 1 -13.05 -17.79 -3.60
N GLU A 2 -12.54 -16.81 -4.28
CA GLU A 2 -11.23 -16.29 -3.97
C GLU A 2 -11.30 -14.78 -3.74
N ALA A 3 -11.65 -14.39 -2.53
CA ALA A 3 -11.69 -12.97 -2.19
C ALA A 3 -10.37 -12.55 -1.54
N ASN A 4 -9.72 -11.55 -2.10
CA ASN A 4 -8.51 -10.95 -1.57
C ASN A 4 -8.45 -9.52 -2.08
N GLU A 5 -9.17 -8.64 -1.41
CA GLU A 5 -9.29 -7.24 -1.79
C GLU A 5 -9.08 -6.38 -0.57
N ILE A 6 -8.30 -5.33 -0.74
CA ILE A 6 -8.07 -4.36 0.32
C ILE A 6 -8.07 -2.96 -0.28
N ALA A 7 -8.66 -2.03 0.46
CA ALA A 7 -8.60 -0.61 0.15
C ALA A 7 -8.24 0.09 1.46
N LEU A 8 -7.15 0.81 1.46
CA LEU A 8 -6.63 1.42 2.66
C LEU A 8 -6.18 2.84 2.37
N SER A 9 -6.66 3.79 3.14
CA SER A 9 -6.15 5.15 3.07
C SER A 9 -5.11 5.37 4.15
N GLY A 10 -4.21 6.30 3.91
CA GLY A 10 -3.18 6.61 4.88
C GLY A 10 -2.15 7.56 4.34
N GLU A 11 -1.09 7.70 5.10
CA GLU A 11 0.04 8.53 4.73
C GLU A 11 1.17 7.66 4.19
N LEU A 12 1.69 8.03 3.02
CA LEU A 12 2.91 7.41 2.48
C LEU A 12 4.09 7.94 3.27
N THR A 13 4.66 7.12 4.15
CA THR A 13 5.80 7.54 4.96
C THR A 13 7.13 7.24 4.29
N THR A 14 7.15 6.26 3.40
CA THR A 14 8.34 5.88 2.66
C THR A 14 7.96 5.56 1.23
N ILE A 15 8.71 6.10 0.28
CA ILE A 15 8.63 5.76 -1.13
C ILE A 15 10.04 5.41 -1.55
N GLU A 16 10.28 4.13 -1.85
CA GLU A 16 11.59 3.69 -2.30
C GLU A 16 11.86 4.13 -3.73
N PRO A 17 13.13 4.22 -4.13
CA PRO A 17 13.44 4.55 -5.53
C PRO A 17 12.83 3.54 -6.50
N LEU A 18 12.38 4.04 -7.64
CA LEU A 18 11.88 3.19 -8.71
C LEU A 18 13.00 2.31 -9.23
N ARG A 19 12.72 1.03 -9.34
CA ARG A 19 13.67 0.06 -9.89
C ARG A 19 12.98 -0.76 -10.97
N TYR A 20 13.73 -1.59 -11.65
CA TYR A 20 13.20 -2.35 -12.77
C TYR A 20 13.56 -3.82 -12.62
N THR A 21 12.64 -4.70 -13.02
CA THR A 21 12.92 -6.13 -13.10
C THR A 21 13.83 -6.39 -14.30
N PRO A 22 14.43 -7.60 -14.41
CA PRO A 22 15.20 -7.96 -15.62
C PRO A 22 14.39 -7.83 -16.91
N ALA A 23 13.07 -7.97 -16.85
CA ALA A 23 12.19 -7.78 -18.01
C ALA A 23 11.85 -6.30 -18.28
N GLY A 24 12.38 -5.38 -17.47
CA GLY A 24 12.15 -3.95 -17.67
C GLY A 24 10.86 -3.41 -17.04
N ILE A 25 10.23 -4.16 -16.16
CA ILE A 25 8.99 -3.73 -15.50
C ILE A 25 9.34 -2.85 -14.30
N PRO A 26 8.80 -1.62 -14.22
CA PRO A 26 9.02 -0.75 -13.05
C PRO A 26 8.45 -1.38 -11.78
N VAL A 27 9.20 -1.26 -10.69
CA VAL A 27 8.78 -1.75 -9.36
C VAL A 27 9.11 -0.69 -8.33
N LEU A 28 8.18 -0.46 -7.40
CA LEU A 28 8.36 0.54 -6.36
C LEU A 28 7.84 0.00 -5.03
N GLY A 29 8.71 0.01 -4.02
CA GLY A 29 8.32 -0.32 -2.65
C GLY A 29 7.87 0.92 -1.92
N PHE A 30 6.94 0.76 -0.96
CA PHE A 30 6.44 1.87 -0.16
C PHE A 30 5.99 1.40 1.22
N LYS A 31 5.80 2.36 2.12
CA LYS A 31 5.17 2.11 3.42
C LYS A 31 4.01 3.08 3.60
N LEU A 32 2.92 2.54 4.12
CA LEU A 32 1.68 3.27 4.34
C LEU A 32 1.31 3.17 5.81
N VAL A 33 1.09 4.32 6.45
CA VAL A 33 0.59 4.36 7.83
C VAL A 33 -0.88 4.71 7.78
N HIS A 34 -1.70 3.81 8.32
CA HIS A 34 -3.14 3.96 8.35
C HIS A 34 -3.64 4.27 9.76
N ARG A 35 -4.52 5.25 9.86
CA ARG A 35 -5.23 5.56 11.09
C ARG A 35 -6.71 5.71 10.78
N SER A 36 -7.54 5.09 11.59
CA SER A 36 -8.99 5.23 11.44
C SER A 36 -9.68 4.99 12.77
N ARG A 37 -10.96 5.31 12.80
CA ARG A 37 -11.84 4.96 13.91
C ARG A 37 -12.83 3.94 13.40
N GLN A 38 -12.94 2.85 14.13
CA GLN A 38 -13.80 1.74 13.78
C GLN A 38 -14.71 1.42 14.97
N VAL A 39 -15.78 0.72 14.70
CA VAL A 39 -16.66 0.21 15.76
C VAL A 39 -16.58 -1.32 15.70
N GLU A 40 -16.23 -1.91 16.84
CA GLU A 40 -16.11 -3.36 16.97
C GLU A 40 -16.80 -3.79 18.25
N ALA A 41 -17.73 -4.73 18.13
CA ALA A 41 -18.53 -5.22 19.28
C ALA A 41 -19.20 -4.07 20.04
N GLY A 42 -19.67 -3.06 19.33
CA GLY A 42 -20.32 -1.87 19.93
C GLY A 42 -19.35 -0.87 20.55
N LEU A 43 -18.06 -1.11 20.49
CA LEU A 43 -17.04 -0.23 21.06
C LEU A 43 -16.29 0.53 19.98
N LYS A 44 -16.03 1.82 20.28
CA LYS A 44 -15.19 2.62 19.39
C LYS A 44 -13.74 2.24 19.56
N ARG A 45 -13.07 1.98 18.45
CA ARG A 45 -11.66 1.60 18.41
C ARG A 45 -10.87 2.60 17.60
N GLN A 46 -9.70 2.95 18.09
CA GLN A 46 -8.71 3.65 17.27
C GLN A 46 -7.84 2.58 16.61
N VAL A 47 -7.76 2.64 15.30
CA VAL A 47 -6.94 1.72 14.54
C VAL A 47 -5.72 2.46 14.04
N GLU A 48 -4.55 1.89 14.25
CA GLU A 48 -3.30 2.41 13.72
C GLU A 48 -2.43 1.24 13.31
N CYS A 49 -1.97 1.25 12.08
CA CYS A 49 -1.10 0.20 11.59
C CYS A 49 -0.22 0.71 10.45
N GLU A 50 0.90 0.03 10.27
CA GLU A 50 1.81 0.30 9.16
C GLU A 50 1.84 -0.94 8.26
N LEU A 51 1.73 -0.70 6.97
CA LEU A 51 1.75 -1.77 5.99
C LEU A 51 2.76 -1.45 4.90
N GLY A 52 3.67 -2.38 4.67
CA GLY A 52 4.56 -2.31 3.53
C GLY A 52 3.83 -2.75 2.27
N GLY A 53 4.23 -2.20 1.14
CA GLY A 53 3.61 -2.54 -0.12
C GLY A 53 4.57 -2.46 -1.28
N VAL A 54 4.09 -2.93 -2.41
CA VAL A 54 4.81 -2.89 -3.67
C VAL A 54 3.83 -2.53 -4.78
N ALA A 55 4.30 -1.73 -5.73
CA ALA A 55 3.57 -1.42 -6.95
C ALA A 55 4.41 -1.82 -8.14
N MET A 56 3.77 -2.20 -9.23
CA MET A 56 4.46 -2.62 -10.45
C MET A 56 3.83 -1.94 -11.66
N ALA A 57 4.64 -1.80 -12.72
CA ALA A 57 4.22 -1.23 -14.00
C ALA A 57 3.70 0.21 -13.84
N GLU A 58 2.56 0.52 -14.42
CA GLU A 58 2.02 1.89 -14.43
C GLU A 58 1.73 2.43 -13.03
N VAL A 59 1.31 1.57 -12.10
CA VAL A 59 1.05 2.00 -10.73
C VAL A 59 2.36 2.44 -10.06
N ALA A 60 3.45 1.72 -10.31
CA ALA A 60 4.77 2.10 -9.79
C ALA A 60 5.21 3.47 -10.30
N VAL A 61 5.05 3.70 -11.60
CA VAL A 61 5.41 4.98 -12.21
C VAL A 61 4.57 6.12 -11.64
N SER A 62 3.28 5.87 -11.49
CA SER A 62 2.35 6.85 -10.91
C SER A 62 2.73 7.18 -9.47
N MET A 63 3.00 6.16 -8.65
CA MET A 63 3.37 6.37 -7.25
C MET A 63 4.73 7.04 -7.08
N ALA A 64 5.64 6.84 -8.03
CA ALA A 64 6.95 7.50 -7.99
C ALA A 64 6.84 9.03 -8.07
N ARG A 65 5.72 9.56 -8.51
CA ARG A 65 5.46 11.00 -8.58
C ARG A 65 4.91 11.56 -7.28
N LEU A 66 4.52 10.69 -6.36
CA LEU A 66 4.02 11.11 -5.05
C LEU A 66 5.19 11.42 -4.13
N LYS A 67 4.90 12.09 -3.03
CA LYS A 67 5.93 12.51 -2.07
C LYS A 67 5.67 11.89 -0.70
N PRO A 68 6.74 11.59 0.06
CA PRO A 68 6.56 11.16 1.45
C PRO A 68 5.74 12.20 2.23
N GLY A 69 4.86 11.71 3.07
CA GLY A 69 3.94 12.55 3.85
C GLY A 69 2.59 12.77 3.18
N GLN A 70 2.44 12.35 1.94
CA GLN A 70 1.20 12.59 1.21
C GLN A 70 0.11 11.58 1.59
N ALA A 71 -1.12 12.07 1.76
CA ALA A 71 -2.27 11.22 2.02
C ALA A 71 -2.74 10.57 0.71
N VAL A 72 -2.96 9.27 0.76
CA VAL A 72 -3.34 8.48 -0.42
C VAL A 72 -4.37 7.43 -0.05
N LYS A 73 -5.07 6.94 -1.06
CA LYS A 73 -5.86 5.71 -0.96
C LYS A 73 -5.26 4.69 -1.90
N VAL A 74 -4.92 3.52 -1.36
CA VAL A 74 -4.32 2.43 -2.12
C VAL A 74 -5.27 1.24 -2.11
N SER A 75 -5.50 0.68 -3.28
CA SER A 75 -6.31 -0.53 -3.44
C SER A 75 -5.45 -1.63 -4.03
N GLY A 76 -5.76 -2.85 -3.69
CA GLY A 76 -5.02 -4.00 -4.19
C GLY A 76 -5.34 -5.27 -3.44
N PHE A 77 -4.32 -6.08 -3.24
CA PHE A 77 -4.46 -7.38 -2.57
C PHE A 77 -3.25 -7.63 -1.67
N LEU A 78 -3.40 -8.60 -0.76
CA LEU A 78 -2.32 -9.01 0.13
C LEU A 78 -1.63 -10.27 -0.39
N ASN A 79 -0.32 -10.34 -0.20
CA ASN A 79 0.44 -11.55 -0.45
C ASN A 79 1.63 -11.58 0.50
N ARG A 80 2.25 -12.73 0.63
CA ARG A 80 3.51 -12.84 1.37
C ARG A 80 4.60 -12.02 0.67
N LYS A 81 5.48 -11.44 1.46
CA LYS A 81 6.62 -10.69 0.92
C LYS A 81 7.47 -11.56 0.02
N ASN A 82 7.70 -12.81 0.44
CA ASN A 82 8.38 -13.84 -0.35
C ASN A 82 8.02 -15.21 0.23
N ARG A 83 8.53 -16.26 -0.41
CA ARG A 83 8.16 -17.64 -0.06
C ARG A 83 8.56 -18.03 1.38
N MET A 84 9.59 -17.39 1.91
CA MET A 84 10.16 -17.71 3.22
C MET A 84 9.62 -16.80 4.33
N SER A 85 8.74 -15.88 4.01
CA SER A 85 8.28 -14.87 4.96
C SER A 85 6.81 -15.07 5.32
N ALA A 86 6.48 -14.86 6.59
CA ALA A 86 5.09 -14.74 7.04
C ALA A 86 4.59 -13.30 6.94
N GLN A 87 5.47 -12.35 6.65
CA GLN A 87 5.11 -10.94 6.52
C GLN A 87 4.23 -10.73 5.29
N MET A 88 3.12 -10.04 5.51
CA MET A 88 2.20 -9.68 4.44
C MET A 88 2.51 -8.31 3.90
N ILE A 89 2.41 -8.15 2.59
CA ILE A 89 2.54 -6.85 1.95
C ILE A 89 1.35 -6.58 1.05
N LEU A 90 1.10 -5.30 0.81
CA LEU A 90 0.03 -4.85 -0.07
C LEU A 90 0.57 -4.70 -1.49
N HIS A 91 -0.02 -5.44 -2.42
CA HIS A 91 0.25 -5.26 -3.85
C HIS A 91 -0.73 -4.22 -4.37
N ALA A 92 -0.23 -3.04 -4.67
CA ALA A 92 -1.08 -1.93 -5.11
C ALA A 92 -1.47 -2.11 -6.58
N THR A 93 -2.77 -2.16 -6.85
CA THR A 93 -3.30 -2.17 -8.21
C THR A 93 -3.81 -0.79 -8.61
N GLU A 94 -4.05 0.07 -7.61
CA GLU A 94 -4.45 1.46 -7.83
C GLU A 94 -4.00 2.29 -6.65
N ALA A 95 -3.54 3.50 -6.91
CA ALA A 95 -3.17 4.45 -5.87
C ALA A 95 -3.52 5.85 -6.33
N ARG A 96 -4.12 6.64 -5.46
CA ARG A 96 -4.47 8.02 -5.78
C ARG A 96 -4.30 8.91 -4.57
N ALA A 97 -3.87 10.15 -4.83
CA ALA A 97 -3.76 11.16 -3.79
C ALA A 97 -5.14 11.55 -3.28
N ILE A 98 -5.23 11.76 -1.97
CA ILE A 98 -6.44 12.28 -1.34
C ILE A 98 -6.24 13.79 -1.19
N LYS A 99 -7.17 14.56 -1.71
CA LYS A 99 -7.16 16.01 -1.51
C LYS A 99 -7.91 16.32 -0.22
N GLU A 100 -7.28 17.08 0.63
CA GLU A 100 -7.89 17.58 1.85
C GLU A 100 -8.35 19.02 1.66
#